data_f1b9cd07fafcd8d2c4a726ad064baa81
#
_entry.id   f1b9cd07fafcd8d2c4a726ad064baa81
#
_cell.length_a   1.000
_cell.length_b   1.000
_cell.length_c   1.000
_cell.angle_alpha   90.00
_cell.angle_beta   90.00
_cell.angle_gamma   90.00
#
_symmetry.space_group_name_H-M   'P 1'
#
loop_
_entity.id
_entity.type
_entity.pdbx_description
1 polymer ?
#
loop_
_entity_poly.entity_id
_entity_poly.type
_entity_poly.pdbx_seq_one_letter_code
_entity_poly.pdbx_strand_id
1 'polypeptide(L)'
;VTAFTVVVLTGLLLFLGITADLGQALAAKVQALGEAQDAARAGAQALDLSALRSSGTVRLLPDGAAQDARAYLARVGVPGTVTVGADTVSVSVTQTVSTHLLTLVGITSLTVHAGTTAHAEQSAP
;
A
#
# COMPACT_ATOMS: atom_id res chain seq x y z
N VAL A 1 -33.63 25.49 24.56
CA VAL A 1 -32.97 25.98 23.32
C VAL A 1 -31.45 25.85 23.43
N THR A 2 -30.84 26.28 24.52
CA THR A 2 -29.38 26.22 24.71
C THR A 2 -28.85 24.77 24.75
N ALA A 3 -29.55 23.89 25.47
CA ALA A 3 -29.16 22.48 25.52
C ALA A 3 -29.21 21.79 24.13
N PHE A 4 -30.26 22.09 23.36
CA PHE A 4 -30.39 21.61 21.99
C PHE A 4 -29.25 22.10 21.11
N THR A 5 -28.94 23.39 21.17
CA THR A 5 -27.84 23.99 20.40
C THR A 5 -26.50 23.36 20.76
N VAL A 6 -26.22 23.13 22.04
CA VAL A 6 -24.98 22.48 22.48
C VAL A 6 -24.87 21.06 21.95
N VAL A 7 -25.94 20.28 22.01
CA VAL A 7 -25.98 18.90 21.49
C VAL A 7 -25.73 18.89 19.99
N VAL A 8 -26.38 19.76 19.24
CA VAL A 8 -26.20 19.82 17.78
C VAL A 8 -24.79 20.26 17.42
N LEU A 9 -24.24 21.28 18.06
CA LEU A 9 -22.86 21.71 17.80
C LEU A 9 -21.84 20.63 18.14
N THR A 10 -22.02 19.95 19.26
CA THR A 10 -21.14 18.86 19.67
C THR A 10 -21.21 17.71 18.64
N GLY A 11 -22.41 17.35 18.19
CA GLY A 11 -22.59 16.33 17.16
C GLY A 11 -21.92 16.70 15.84
N LEU A 12 -22.02 17.96 15.42
CA LEU A 12 -21.36 18.45 14.20
C LEU A 12 -19.83 18.40 14.32
N LEU A 13 -19.29 18.81 15.47
CA LEU A 13 -17.84 18.76 15.72
C LEU A 13 -17.31 17.34 15.71
N LEU A 14 -18.03 16.40 16.34
CA LEU A 14 -17.66 15.00 16.31
C LEU A 14 -17.69 14.43 14.89
N PHE A 15 -18.72 14.77 14.13
CA PHE A 15 -18.85 14.32 12.74
C PHE A 15 -17.71 14.84 11.86
N LEU A 16 -17.37 16.13 11.98
CA LEU A 16 -16.23 16.72 11.27
C LEU A 16 -14.92 16.04 11.65
N GLY A 17 -14.76 15.73 12.93
CA GLY A 17 -13.58 15.05 13.44
C GLY A 17 -13.39 13.65 12.87
N ILE A 18 -14.45 12.86 12.85
CA ILE A 18 -14.44 11.51 12.28
C ILE A 18 -14.11 11.58 10.78
N THR A 19 -14.70 12.54 10.07
CA THR A 19 -14.44 12.74 8.64
C THR A 19 -12.97 13.08 8.37
N ALA A 20 -12.36 13.92 9.22
CA ALA A 20 -10.94 14.26 9.10
C ALA A 20 -10.04 13.04 9.33
N ASP A 21 -10.29 12.26 10.37
CA ASP A 21 -9.50 11.05 10.66
C ASP A 21 -9.64 10.01 9.55
N LEU A 22 -10.83 9.79 9.02
CA LEU A 22 -11.06 8.89 7.90
C LEU A 22 -10.41 9.39 6.61
N GLY A 23 -10.40 10.71 6.39
CA GLY A 23 -9.71 11.33 5.25
C GLY A 23 -8.21 11.07 5.28
N GLN A 24 -7.59 11.15 6.44
CA GLN A 24 -6.17 10.81 6.62
C GLN A 24 -5.92 9.32 6.36
N ALA A 25 -6.79 8.44 6.83
CA ALA A 25 -6.67 7.01 6.60
C ALA A 25 -6.79 6.68 5.09
N LEU A 26 -7.70 7.35 4.39
CA LEU A 26 -7.84 7.19 2.94
C LEU A 26 -6.59 7.67 2.19
N ALA A 27 -6.05 8.82 2.57
CA ALA A 27 -4.80 9.34 1.99
C ALA A 27 -3.64 8.37 2.21
N ALA A 28 -3.52 7.80 3.41
CA ALA A 28 -2.51 6.79 3.73
C ALA A 28 -2.69 5.53 2.89
N LYS A 29 -3.93 5.12 2.62
CA LYS A 29 -4.22 3.97 1.77
C LYS A 29 -3.78 4.21 0.31
N VAL A 30 -4.05 5.38 -0.23
CA VAL A 30 -3.62 5.75 -1.59
C VAL A 30 -2.09 5.76 -1.68
N GLN A 31 -1.42 6.33 -0.67
CA GLN A 31 0.04 6.31 -0.60
C GLN A 31 0.58 4.89 -0.51
N ALA A 32 0.02 4.05 0.37
CA ALA A 32 0.42 2.65 0.52
C ALA A 32 0.24 1.87 -0.78
N LEU A 33 -0.84 2.12 -1.52
CA LEU A 33 -1.05 1.50 -2.82
C LEU A 33 0.02 1.92 -3.83
N GLY A 34 0.38 3.21 -3.87
CA GLY A 34 1.47 3.72 -4.70
C GLY A 34 2.80 3.05 -4.39
N GLU A 35 3.15 2.94 -3.11
CA GLU A 35 4.37 2.28 -2.67
C GLU A 35 4.39 0.79 -3.00
N ALA A 36 3.24 0.11 -2.85
CA ALA A 36 3.10 -1.30 -3.24
C ALA A 36 3.29 -1.48 -4.75
N GLN A 37 2.73 -0.58 -5.56
CA GLN A 37 2.88 -0.60 -7.02
C GLN A 37 4.34 -0.40 -7.43
N ASP A 38 5.03 0.56 -6.83
CA ASP A 38 6.43 0.83 -7.16
C ASP A 38 7.35 -0.31 -6.72
N ALA A 39 7.10 -0.90 -5.55
CA ALA A 39 7.83 -2.08 -5.10
C ALA A 39 7.60 -3.29 -6.03
N ALA A 40 6.35 -3.51 -6.45
CA ALA A 40 6.02 -4.60 -7.37
C ALA A 40 6.68 -4.40 -8.74
N ARG A 41 6.71 -3.16 -9.23
CA ARG A 41 7.42 -2.82 -10.48
C ARG A 41 8.92 -3.04 -10.37
N ALA A 42 9.52 -2.66 -9.23
CA ALA A 42 10.94 -2.89 -8.99
C ALA A 42 11.26 -4.39 -9.05
N GLY A 43 10.42 -5.23 -8.42
CA GLY A 43 10.57 -6.68 -8.48
C GLY A 43 10.35 -7.25 -9.89
N ALA A 44 9.38 -6.72 -10.63
CA ALA A 44 9.05 -7.18 -11.98
C ALA A 44 10.15 -6.90 -13.02
N GLN A 45 11.12 -6.06 -12.69
CA GLN A 45 12.28 -5.81 -13.55
C GLN A 45 13.36 -6.89 -13.46
N ALA A 46 13.29 -7.78 -12.46
CA ALA A 46 14.26 -8.86 -12.26
C ALA A 46 13.95 -10.04 -13.20
N LEU A 47 14.18 -9.87 -14.49
CA LEU A 47 13.89 -10.85 -15.52
C LEU A 47 14.98 -11.92 -15.62
N ASP A 48 14.58 -13.14 -15.89
CA ASP A 48 15.49 -14.22 -16.28
C ASP A 48 15.89 -14.05 -17.74
N LEU A 49 17.00 -13.36 -17.97
CA LEU A 49 17.52 -13.09 -19.30
C LEU A 49 17.97 -14.37 -20.02
N SER A 50 18.37 -15.39 -19.27
CA SER A 50 18.78 -16.66 -19.86
C SER A 50 17.57 -17.39 -20.44
N ALA A 51 16.46 -17.45 -19.72
CA ALA A 51 15.22 -18.03 -20.24
C ALA A 51 14.68 -17.21 -21.43
N LEU A 52 14.77 -15.90 -21.39
CA LEU A 52 14.32 -15.04 -22.48
C LEU A 52 15.12 -15.28 -23.76
N ARG A 53 16.45 -15.42 -23.65
CA ARG A 53 17.33 -15.67 -24.80
C ARG A 53 17.20 -17.07 -25.38
N SER A 54 16.99 -18.07 -24.52
CA SER A 54 16.96 -19.47 -24.96
C SER A 54 15.59 -19.92 -25.47
N SER A 55 14.51 -19.45 -24.86
CA SER A 55 13.14 -19.92 -25.17
C SER A 55 12.17 -18.81 -25.54
N GLY A 56 12.58 -17.54 -25.46
CA GLY A 56 11.67 -16.40 -25.64
C GLY A 56 10.62 -16.24 -24.53
N THR A 57 10.75 -16.98 -23.44
CA THR A 57 9.80 -16.98 -22.33
C THR A 57 10.14 -15.87 -21.35
N VAL A 58 9.15 -15.02 -21.02
CA VAL A 58 9.29 -14.00 -19.99
C VAL A 58 9.06 -14.65 -18.63
N ARG A 59 10.11 -14.69 -17.82
CA ARG A 59 10.07 -15.21 -16.45
C ARG A 59 10.84 -14.29 -15.54
N LEU A 60 10.44 -14.27 -14.27
CA LEU A 60 11.17 -13.58 -13.22
C LEU A 60 12.22 -14.49 -12.59
N LEU A 61 13.30 -13.87 -12.10
CA LEU A 61 14.20 -14.51 -11.15
C LEU A 61 13.55 -14.36 -9.77
N PRO A 62 13.02 -15.44 -9.14
CA PRO A 62 12.20 -15.28 -7.94
C PRO A 62 12.93 -14.61 -6.79
N ASP A 63 14.19 -15.00 -6.55
CA ASP A 63 14.99 -14.43 -5.48
C ASP A 63 15.35 -12.96 -5.76
N GLY A 64 15.74 -12.65 -6.99
CA GLY A 64 16.04 -11.28 -7.42
C GLY A 64 14.82 -10.37 -7.35
N ALA A 65 13.68 -10.84 -7.84
CA ALA A 65 12.43 -10.09 -7.79
C ALA A 65 11.99 -9.81 -6.35
N ALA A 66 12.03 -10.81 -5.48
CA ALA A 66 11.69 -10.65 -4.07
C ALA A 66 12.66 -9.69 -3.38
N GLN A 67 13.95 -9.81 -3.66
CA GLN A 67 14.98 -8.95 -3.09
C GLN A 67 14.82 -7.49 -3.51
N ASP A 68 14.57 -7.22 -4.79
CA ASP A 68 14.40 -5.88 -5.33
C ASP A 68 13.14 -5.21 -4.75
N ALA A 69 12.03 -5.95 -4.69
CA ALA A 69 10.79 -5.43 -4.10
C ALA A 69 10.96 -5.13 -2.60
N ARG A 70 11.59 -6.02 -1.85
CA ARG A 70 11.85 -5.80 -0.42
C ARG A 70 12.84 -4.67 -0.18
N ALA A 71 13.85 -4.55 -1.02
CA ALA A 71 14.81 -3.44 -0.94
C ALA A 71 14.13 -2.09 -1.15
N TYR A 72 13.18 -2.01 -2.08
CA TYR A 72 12.38 -0.81 -2.28
C TYR A 72 11.57 -0.46 -1.03
N LEU A 73 10.84 -1.43 -0.47
CA LEU A 73 10.05 -1.22 0.75
C LEU A 73 10.92 -0.80 1.93
N ALA A 74 12.09 -1.39 2.09
CA ALA A 74 13.04 -1.02 3.14
C ALA A 74 13.56 0.42 2.97
N ARG A 75 13.82 0.83 1.73
CA ARG A 75 14.30 2.19 1.42
C ARG A 75 13.27 3.26 1.74
N VAL A 76 11.98 2.99 1.48
CA VAL A 76 10.89 3.91 1.82
C VAL A 76 10.39 3.75 3.26
N GLY A 77 10.88 2.75 3.98
CA GLY A 77 10.55 2.54 5.40
C GLY A 77 9.14 2.01 5.64
N VAL A 78 8.59 1.25 4.71
CA VAL A 78 7.20 0.75 4.78
C VAL A 78 7.20 -0.76 5.00
N PRO A 79 6.50 -1.25 6.05
CA PRO A 79 6.36 -2.69 6.24
C PRO A 79 5.43 -3.31 5.19
N GLY A 80 5.85 -4.44 4.66
CA GLY A 80 5.08 -5.14 3.64
C GLY A 80 5.57 -6.55 3.39
N THR A 81 4.77 -7.30 2.65
CA THR A 81 5.09 -8.65 2.23
C THR A 81 5.18 -8.74 0.71
N VAL A 82 6.08 -9.58 0.23
CA VAL A 82 6.31 -9.79 -1.21
C VAL A 82 6.15 -11.27 -1.53
N THR A 83 5.35 -11.55 -2.54
CA THR A 83 5.18 -12.91 -3.09
C THR A 83 5.50 -12.88 -4.57
N VAL A 84 6.33 -13.80 -5.04
CA VAL A 84 6.76 -13.86 -6.43
C VAL A 84 6.22 -15.13 -7.08
N GLY A 85 5.53 -14.95 -8.22
CA GLY A 85 5.11 -16.02 -9.11
C GLY A 85 6.09 -16.21 -10.27
N ALA A 86 5.67 -16.95 -11.29
CA ALA A 86 6.51 -17.19 -12.47
C ALA A 86 6.80 -15.90 -13.26
N ASP A 87 5.79 -15.04 -13.38
CA ASP A 87 5.85 -13.79 -14.13
C ASP A 87 5.20 -12.63 -13.37
N THR A 88 4.89 -12.83 -12.09
CA THR A 88 4.17 -11.84 -11.28
C THR A 88 4.90 -11.55 -9.98
N VAL A 89 4.79 -10.31 -9.53
CA VAL A 89 5.22 -9.87 -8.20
C VAL A 89 4.02 -9.24 -7.50
N SER A 90 3.62 -9.82 -6.40
CA SER A 90 2.54 -9.31 -5.56
C SER A 90 3.13 -8.69 -4.30
N VAL A 91 2.76 -7.46 -4.02
CA VAL A 91 3.22 -6.72 -2.84
C VAL A 91 2.01 -6.27 -2.04
N SER A 92 2.05 -6.53 -0.75
CA SER A 92 1.05 -6.03 0.21
C SER A 92 1.75 -5.15 1.23
N VAL A 93 1.25 -3.95 1.41
CA VAL A 93 1.79 -2.92 2.30
C VAL A 93 0.79 -2.61 3.40
N THR A 94 1.29 -2.43 4.61
CA THR A 94 0.49 -2.05 5.77
C THR A 94 0.99 -0.73 6.31
N GLN A 95 0.09 0.22 6.52
CA GLN A 95 0.37 1.49 7.18
C GLN A 95 -0.57 1.73 8.35
N THR A 96 -0.05 2.34 9.40
CA THR A 96 -0.82 2.72 10.58
C THR A 96 -0.87 4.23 10.67
N VAL A 97 -2.07 4.77 10.78
CA VAL A 97 -2.33 6.20 10.89
C VAL A 97 -2.84 6.50 12.30
N SER A 98 -2.20 7.45 12.98
CA SER A 98 -2.69 7.92 14.28
C SER A 98 -3.95 8.73 14.11
N THR A 99 -4.96 8.46 14.93
CA THR A 99 -6.19 9.23 14.95
C THR A 99 -6.06 10.41 15.89
N HIS A 100 -6.81 11.49 15.60
CA HIS A 100 -6.83 12.68 16.46
C HIS A 100 -8.12 12.77 17.24
N LEU A 101 -9.25 12.62 16.59
CA LEU A 101 -10.56 12.79 17.20
C LEU A 101 -11.23 11.48 17.57
N LEU A 102 -10.95 10.38 16.83
CA LEU A 102 -11.41 9.05 17.21
C LEU A 102 -10.75 8.55 18.50
N THR A 103 -9.63 9.13 18.92
CA THR A 103 -8.99 8.87 20.21
C THR A 103 -9.96 9.13 21.39
N LEU A 104 -10.86 10.09 21.24
CA LEU A 104 -11.87 10.41 22.26
C LEU A 104 -12.85 9.26 22.52
N VAL A 105 -13.04 8.37 21.57
CA VAL A 105 -13.88 7.17 21.68
C VAL A 105 -13.08 5.89 21.82
N GLY A 106 -11.77 5.99 22.10
CA GLY A 106 -10.91 4.85 22.36
C GLY A 106 -10.20 4.28 21.13
N ILE A 107 -10.38 4.85 19.95
CA ILE A 107 -9.69 4.41 18.73
C ILE A 107 -8.46 5.29 18.52
N THR A 108 -7.28 4.76 18.83
CA THR A 108 -6.02 5.52 18.82
C THR A 108 -5.29 5.47 17.49
N SER A 109 -5.56 4.47 16.65
CA SER A 109 -4.93 4.30 15.35
C SER A 109 -5.82 3.54 14.39
N LEU A 110 -5.60 3.76 13.10
CA LEU A 110 -6.25 3.04 12.01
C LEU A 110 -5.16 2.36 11.18
N THR A 111 -5.33 1.07 10.91
CA THR A 111 -4.41 0.30 10.09
C THR A 111 -5.01 0.16 8.69
N VAL A 112 -4.25 0.54 7.68
CA VAL A 112 -4.66 0.44 6.28
C VAL A 112 -3.77 -0.56 5.55
N HIS A 113 -4.39 -1.35 4.68
CA HIS A 113 -3.73 -2.34 3.86
C HIS A 113 -3.93 -2.00 2.39
N ALA A 114 -2.86 -2.15 1.62
CA ALA A 114 -2.92 -1.99 0.17
C ALA A 114 -2.08 -3.08 -0.47
N GLY A 115 -2.61 -3.68 -1.52
CA GLY A 115 -1.92 -4.74 -2.25
C GLY A 115 -2.04 -4.53 -3.75
N THR A 116 -1.02 -4.97 -4.46
CA THR A 116 -0.99 -4.91 -5.92
C THR A 116 -0.15 -6.05 -6.48
N THR A 117 -0.37 -6.35 -7.76
CA THR A 117 0.39 -7.33 -8.51
C THR A 117 0.90 -6.69 -9.79
N ALA A 118 2.20 -6.80 -10.03
CA ALA A 118 2.83 -6.41 -11.28
C ALA A 118 3.21 -7.65 -12.09
N HIS A 119 3.05 -7.57 -13.39
CA HIS A 119 3.45 -8.61 -14.32
C HIS A 119 4.76 -8.23 -15.01
N ALA A 120 5.62 -9.23 -15.21
CA ALA A 120 6.75 -9.08 -16.09
C ALA A 120 6.23 -9.08 -17.53
N GLU A 121 6.32 -7.94 -18.19
CA GLU A 121 5.86 -7.80 -19.57
C GLU A 121 7.03 -7.71 -20.51
N GLN A 122 6.92 -8.41 -21.61
CA GLN A 122 7.77 -8.18 -22.76
C GLN A 122 7.15 -7.01 -23.54
N SER A 123 7.87 -5.91 -23.63
CA SER A 123 7.44 -4.81 -24.49
C SER A 123 7.28 -5.35 -25.90
N ALA A 124 6.07 -5.31 -26.42
CA ALA A 124 5.85 -5.61 -27.83
C ALA A 124 6.62 -4.57 -28.68
N PRO A 125 7.32 -5.00 -29.72
CA PRO A 125 8.03 -4.05 -30.59
C PRO A 125 7.05 -3.13 -31.32
#